data_e8d904dd217b331ec68934db7d960ae9
#
_entry.id   e8d904dd217b331ec68934db7d960ae9
#
_cell.length_a   1.000
_cell.length_b   1.000
_cell.length_c   1.000
_cell.angle_alpha   90.00
_cell.angle_beta   90.00
_cell.angle_gamma   90.00
#
_symmetry.space_group_name_H-M   'P 1'
#
loop_
_entity.id
_entity.type
_entity.pdbx_description
1 polymer ?
#
loop_
_entity_poly.entity_id
_entity_poly.type
_entity_poly.pdbx_seq_one_letter_code
_entity_poly.pdbx_strand_id
1 'polypeptide(L)'
;GGLSVNGTNVLMNITNSIGALPTKNSQKTAFGDVAEPTSGEYVKENVLVNDPTCHACPTACKKEVEVKEGPWKGLRMESLEYESSWAFGANCGNSDVNAIAKLIDQCNDYGFDTIEMGNVVSVYQEACQKGYANGGSLEWGDGEGMVALVDQIAQREGVGD
;
A
#
# COMPACT_ATOMS: atom_id res chain seq x y z
N GLY A 1 -10.17 -7.52 -20.30
CA GLY A 1 -9.05 -8.36 -19.81
C GLY A 1 -8.84 -8.18 -18.31
N GLY A 2 -7.94 -8.94 -17.68
CA GLY A 2 -7.69 -8.89 -16.23
C GLY A 2 -7.40 -7.49 -15.69
N LEU A 3 -6.56 -6.73 -16.39
CA LEU A 3 -6.23 -5.33 -16.02
C LEU A 3 -7.47 -4.43 -16.02
N SER A 4 -8.36 -4.58 -16.99
CA SER A 4 -9.58 -3.78 -17.06
C SER A 4 -10.58 -4.14 -15.95
N VAL A 5 -10.59 -5.41 -15.53
CA VAL A 5 -11.55 -5.93 -14.53
C VAL A 5 -11.08 -5.70 -13.10
N ASN A 6 -9.80 -6.00 -12.82
CA ASN A 6 -9.24 -6.06 -11.47
C ASN A 6 -8.15 -5.00 -11.22
N GLY A 7 -7.87 -4.12 -12.20
CA GLY A 7 -6.75 -3.18 -12.10
C GLY A 7 -5.39 -3.86 -12.16
N THR A 8 -4.33 -3.11 -11.94
CA THR A 8 -2.96 -3.62 -11.90
C THR A 8 -2.71 -4.54 -10.71
N ASN A 9 -3.51 -4.44 -9.64
CA ASN A 9 -3.43 -5.32 -8.47
C ASN A 9 -3.73 -6.81 -8.79
N VAL A 10 -4.22 -7.13 -10.00
CA VAL A 10 -4.27 -8.52 -10.48
C VAL A 10 -2.91 -9.21 -10.42
N LEU A 11 -1.82 -8.46 -10.47
CA LEU A 11 -0.46 -8.98 -10.37
C LEU A 11 -0.11 -9.46 -8.95
N MET A 12 -0.81 -9.01 -7.91
CA MET A 12 -0.46 -9.32 -6.51
C MET A 12 -0.43 -10.83 -6.25
N ASN A 13 -1.50 -11.53 -6.57
CA ASN A 13 -1.56 -12.98 -6.40
C ASN A 13 -0.60 -13.74 -7.31
N ILE A 14 -0.37 -13.24 -8.53
CA ILE A 14 0.56 -13.86 -9.51
C ILE A 14 1.99 -13.78 -8.97
N THR A 15 2.46 -12.59 -8.60
CA THR A 15 3.83 -12.39 -8.10
C THR A 15 4.06 -13.10 -6.76
N ASN A 16 3.04 -13.10 -5.89
CA ASN A 16 3.10 -13.84 -4.63
C ASN A 16 3.25 -15.35 -4.84
N SER A 17 2.48 -15.92 -5.77
CA SER A 17 2.48 -17.37 -6.04
C SER A 17 3.79 -17.90 -6.61
N ILE A 18 4.51 -17.08 -7.38
CA ILE A 18 5.80 -17.46 -7.98
C ILE A 18 7.01 -17.04 -7.14
N GLY A 19 6.79 -16.50 -5.94
CA GLY A 19 7.87 -16.04 -5.07
C GLY A 19 8.59 -14.78 -5.57
N ALA A 20 7.87 -13.90 -6.26
CA ALA A 20 8.38 -12.65 -6.81
C ALA A 20 7.66 -11.41 -6.21
N LEU A 21 7.17 -11.53 -4.97
CA LEU A 21 6.57 -10.44 -4.18
C LEU A 21 7.47 -10.11 -2.99
N PRO A 22 8.41 -9.16 -3.12
CA PRO A 22 9.30 -8.77 -2.02
C PRO A 22 8.47 -8.35 -0.79
N THR A 23 8.82 -8.92 0.35
CA THR A 23 8.04 -8.81 1.59
C THR A 23 8.93 -8.42 2.75
N LYS A 24 8.48 -7.47 3.59
CA LYS A 24 9.20 -6.97 4.76
C LYS A 24 10.61 -6.49 4.38
N ASN A 25 10.67 -5.44 3.55
CA ASN A 25 11.93 -4.91 3.01
C ASN A 25 12.80 -5.99 2.38
N SER A 26 12.20 -6.86 1.56
CA SER A 26 12.87 -7.97 0.85
C SER A 26 13.46 -9.07 1.76
N GLN A 27 13.07 -9.16 3.03
CA GLN A 27 13.45 -10.28 3.90
C GLN A 27 12.83 -11.61 3.45
N LYS A 28 11.74 -11.54 2.66
CA LYS A 28 11.06 -12.68 2.06
C LYS A 28 10.68 -12.36 0.62
N THR A 29 10.42 -13.40 -0.16
CA THR A 29 10.04 -13.30 -1.58
C THR A 29 8.55 -13.54 -1.84
N ALA A 30 7.78 -13.84 -0.79
CA ALA A 30 6.35 -14.02 -0.84
C ALA A 30 5.70 -13.62 0.50
N PHE A 31 4.46 -13.14 0.42
CA PHE A 31 3.69 -12.73 1.58
C PHE A 31 2.72 -13.83 2.08
N GLY A 32 2.58 -14.90 1.30
CA GLY A 32 1.68 -16.02 1.61
C GLY A 32 0.21 -15.62 1.45
N ASP A 33 -0.68 -16.34 2.13
CA ASP A 33 -2.13 -16.14 2.01
C ASP A 33 -2.60 -14.76 2.50
N VAL A 34 -1.80 -14.07 3.32
CA VAL A 34 -2.11 -12.72 3.80
C VAL A 34 -1.98 -11.62 2.73
N ALA A 35 -1.48 -11.96 1.54
CA ALA A 35 -1.45 -11.03 0.40
C ALA A 35 -2.85 -10.83 -0.21
N GLU A 36 -3.75 -11.79 -0.05
CA GLU A 36 -5.06 -11.82 -0.71
C GLU A 36 -5.87 -10.52 -0.53
N PRO A 37 -5.99 -9.91 0.66
CA PRO A 37 -6.73 -8.65 0.84
C PRO A 37 -6.18 -7.45 0.05
N THR A 38 -5.00 -7.56 -0.54
CA THR A 38 -4.37 -6.53 -1.39
C THR A 38 -4.49 -6.86 -2.89
N SER A 39 -5.10 -7.99 -3.23
CA SER A 39 -5.28 -8.44 -4.61
C SER A 39 -6.32 -7.61 -5.37
N GLY A 40 -6.24 -7.60 -6.68
CA GLY A 40 -7.23 -6.93 -7.54
C GLY A 40 -8.62 -7.54 -7.42
N GLU A 41 -8.70 -8.84 -7.18
CA GLU A 41 -9.94 -9.58 -6.95
C GLU A 41 -10.62 -9.09 -5.66
N TYR A 42 -9.87 -9.03 -4.56
CA TYR A 42 -10.39 -8.54 -3.28
C TYR A 42 -10.81 -7.06 -3.36
N VAL A 43 -9.98 -6.21 -3.96
CA VAL A 43 -10.27 -4.78 -4.15
C VAL A 43 -11.59 -4.60 -4.88
N LYS A 44 -11.80 -5.35 -5.96
CA LYS A 44 -13.03 -5.30 -6.76
C LYS A 44 -14.27 -5.68 -5.96
N GLU A 45 -14.19 -6.71 -5.14
CA GLU A 45 -15.33 -7.23 -4.38
C GLU A 45 -15.68 -6.39 -3.16
N ASN A 46 -14.69 -5.76 -2.55
CA ASN A 46 -14.85 -5.16 -1.22
C ASN A 46 -14.83 -3.64 -1.20
N VAL A 47 -13.97 -2.98 -1.98
CA VAL A 47 -13.73 -1.54 -1.87
C VAL A 47 -13.93 -0.75 -3.16
N LEU A 48 -14.03 -1.41 -4.32
CA LEU A 48 -14.24 -0.74 -5.61
C LEU A 48 -15.59 0.00 -5.64
N VAL A 49 -15.56 1.24 -6.13
CA VAL A 49 -16.77 2.06 -6.33
C VAL A 49 -16.92 2.57 -7.76
N ASN A 50 -15.83 2.67 -8.52
CA ASN A 50 -15.87 3.11 -9.91
C ASN A 50 -14.65 2.63 -10.70
N ASP A 51 -14.77 2.56 -12.03
CA ASP A 51 -13.74 2.16 -12.97
C ASP A 51 -13.37 3.35 -13.89
N PRO A 52 -12.67 4.38 -13.40
CA PRO A 52 -12.23 5.47 -14.24
C PRO A 52 -11.16 5.03 -15.23
N THR A 53 -10.93 5.83 -16.27
CA THR A 53 -9.88 5.59 -17.26
C THR A 53 -9.09 6.86 -17.52
N CYS A 54 -7.83 6.73 -17.90
CA CYS A 54 -7.02 7.82 -18.39
C CYS A 54 -7.59 8.29 -19.75
N HIS A 55 -7.33 9.55 -20.11
CA HIS A 55 -7.82 10.13 -21.36
C HIS A 55 -7.50 9.24 -22.56
N ALA A 56 -8.55 8.82 -23.27
CA ALA A 56 -8.48 7.98 -24.47
C ALA A 56 -7.73 6.62 -24.30
N CYS A 57 -7.58 6.12 -23.07
CA CYS A 57 -6.91 4.84 -22.81
C CYS A 57 -7.91 3.68 -22.85
N PRO A 58 -7.74 2.69 -23.75
CA PRO A 58 -8.65 1.55 -23.83
C PRO A 58 -8.41 0.48 -22.77
N THR A 59 -7.30 0.56 -22.01
CA THR A 59 -6.96 -0.45 -20.99
C THR A 59 -7.89 -0.37 -19.79
N ALA A 60 -8.27 0.86 -19.37
CA ALA A 60 -9.18 1.12 -18.25
C ALA A 60 -8.78 0.38 -16.96
N CYS A 61 -7.48 0.44 -16.61
CA CYS A 61 -6.95 -0.27 -15.43
C CYS A 61 -7.14 0.48 -14.11
N LYS A 62 -7.44 1.79 -14.15
CA LYS A 62 -7.68 2.58 -12.93
C LYS A 62 -8.84 1.99 -12.12
N LYS A 63 -8.70 2.06 -10.81
CA LYS A 63 -9.73 1.66 -9.87
C LYS A 63 -9.93 2.77 -8.84
N GLU A 64 -11.15 3.25 -8.71
CA GLU A 64 -11.55 4.15 -7.65
C GLU A 64 -12.12 3.32 -6.50
N VAL A 65 -11.60 3.53 -5.31
CA VAL A 65 -11.94 2.75 -4.12
C VAL A 65 -12.49 3.64 -3.02
N GLU A 66 -13.29 3.06 -2.14
CA GLU A 66 -13.81 3.71 -0.94
C GLU A 66 -13.58 2.82 0.27
N VAL A 67 -12.98 3.39 1.32
CA VAL A 67 -12.82 2.75 2.62
C VAL A 67 -14.18 2.70 3.31
N LYS A 68 -14.71 1.50 3.54
CA LYS A 68 -16.08 1.31 4.06
C LYS A 68 -16.15 1.17 5.57
N GLU A 69 -15.02 0.92 6.23
CA GLU A 69 -14.94 0.70 7.68
C GLU A 69 -13.60 1.16 8.24
N GLY A 70 -13.46 1.10 9.58
CA GLY A 70 -12.23 1.48 10.26
C GLY A 70 -12.02 3.00 10.40
N PRO A 71 -10.81 3.42 10.82
CA PRO A 71 -10.52 4.81 11.18
C PRO A 71 -10.59 5.77 9.98
N TRP A 72 -10.46 5.26 8.76
CA TRP A 72 -10.50 6.08 7.53
C TRP A 72 -11.78 5.90 6.73
N LYS A 73 -12.84 5.41 7.36
CA LYS A 73 -14.16 5.23 6.71
C LYS A 73 -14.60 6.49 5.97
N GLY A 74 -15.00 6.31 4.72
CA GLY A 74 -15.45 7.38 3.83
C GLY A 74 -14.34 7.99 2.98
N LEU A 75 -13.06 7.59 3.19
CA LEU A 75 -11.98 7.95 2.29
C LEU A 75 -12.27 7.35 0.92
N ARG A 76 -12.22 8.19 -0.11
CA ARG A 76 -12.40 7.81 -1.51
C ARG A 76 -11.20 8.29 -2.31
N MET A 77 -10.58 7.40 -3.08
CA MET A 77 -9.38 7.73 -3.84
C MET A 77 -9.29 6.92 -5.12
N GLU A 78 -8.63 7.48 -6.14
CA GLU A 78 -8.32 6.81 -7.39
C GLU A 78 -6.93 6.18 -7.38
N SER A 79 -6.74 5.21 -8.26
CA SER A 79 -5.43 4.63 -8.58
C SER A 79 -4.80 3.84 -7.44
N LEU A 80 -5.55 2.86 -6.93
CA LEU A 80 -4.96 1.79 -6.11
C LEU A 80 -4.19 0.84 -7.05
N GLU A 81 -2.96 1.24 -7.41
CA GLU A 81 -2.13 0.53 -8.37
C GLU A 81 -1.21 -0.49 -7.68
N TYR A 82 -0.79 -1.53 -8.44
CA TYR A 82 0.02 -2.64 -7.90
C TYR A 82 1.29 -2.18 -7.20
N GLU A 83 2.09 -1.32 -7.81
CA GLU A 83 3.36 -0.88 -7.25
C GLU A 83 3.18 -0.13 -5.92
N SER A 84 2.21 0.77 -5.83
CA SER A 84 1.89 1.50 -4.60
C SER A 84 1.30 0.58 -3.54
N SER A 85 0.42 -0.34 -3.95
CA SER A 85 -0.18 -1.34 -3.06
C SER A 85 0.85 -2.33 -2.54
N TRP A 86 1.83 -2.72 -3.36
CA TRP A 86 2.96 -3.52 -2.92
C TRP A 86 3.85 -2.76 -1.93
N ALA A 87 4.21 -1.50 -2.26
CA ALA A 87 5.14 -0.71 -1.49
C ALA A 87 4.67 -0.48 -0.04
N PHE A 88 3.38 -0.19 0.17
CA PHE A 88 2.77 -0.07 1.49
C PHE A 88 2.15 -1.37 2.02
N GLY A 89 2.03 -2.38 1.17
CA GLY A 89 1.49 -3.70 1.48
C GLY A 89 2.56 -4.69 1.91
N ALA A 90 2.84 -5.70 1.08
CA ALA A 90 3.80 -6.76 1.39
C ALA A 90 5.18 -6.23 1.78
N ASN A 91 5.68 -5.19 1.13
CA ASN A 91 6.95 -4.55 1.46
C ASN A 91 7.01 -4.05 2.92
N CYS A 92 5.88 -3.59 3.47
CA CYS A 92 5.72 -3.17 4.86
C CYS A 92 5.09 -4.24 5.77
N GLY A 93 4.89 -5.46 5.29
CA GLY A 93 4.23 -6.53 6.02
C GLY A 93 2.76 -6.25 6.32
N ASN A 94 2.12 -5.39 5.54
CA ASN A 94 0.76 -4.89 5.74
C ASN A 94 -0.22 -5.53 4.73
N SER A 95 -1.31 -6.10 5.24
CA SER A 95 -2.40 -6.67 4.43
C SER A 95 -3.70 -5.86 4.49
N ASP A 96 -3.72 -4.73 5.20
CA ASP A 96 -4.89 -3.88 5.32
C ASP A 96 -5.00 -2.93 4.10
N VAL A 97 -5.90 -3.25 3.18
CA VAL A 97 -6.16 -2.43 1.98
C VAL A 97 -6.66 -1.03 2.33
N ASN A 98 -7.34 -0.85 3.47
CA ASN A 98 -7.82 0.47 3.91
C ASN A 98 -6.65 1.36 4.33
N ALA A 99 -5.69 0.82 5.06
CA ALA A 99 -4.45 1.52 5.41
C ALA A 99 -3.62 1.85 4.16
N ILE A 100 -3.51 0.92 3.20
CA ILE A 100 -2.82 1.15 1.93
C ILE A 100 -3.47 2.30 1.16
N ALA A 101 -4.80 2.31 1.04
CA ALA A 101 -5.53 3.41 0.37
C ALA A 101 -5.25 4.75 1.06
N LYS A 102 -5.25 4.79 2.40
CA LYS A 102 -4.96 6.01 3.17
C LYS A 102 -3.52 6.50 2.95
N LEU A 103 -2.55 5.61 2.94
CA LEU A 103 -1.13 5.95 2.71
C LEU A 103 -0.88 6.49 1.31
N ILE A 104 -1.52 5.91 0.29
CA ILE A 104 -1.45 6.42 -1.09
C ILE A 104 -2.08 7.82 -1.18
N ASP A 105 -3.25 8.02 -0.58
CA ASP A 105 -3.94 9.30 -0.53
C ASP A 105 -3.08 10.39 0.13
N GLN A 106 -2.46 10.09 1.29
CA GLN A 106 -1.53 11.01 1.95
C GLN A 106 -0.33 11.38 1.07
N CYS A 107 0.27 10.40 0.39
CA CYS A 107 1.39 10.67 -0.52
C CYS A 107 0.97 11.59 -1.65
N ASN A 108 -0.22 11.40 -2.22
CA ASN A 108 -0.77 12.26 -3.26
C ASN A 108 -0.99 13.69 -2.76
N ASP A 109 -1.55 13.86 -1.55
CA ASP A 109 -1.78 15.17 -0.94
C ASP A 109 -0.48 15.90 -0.62
N TYR A 110 0.53 15.21 -0.12
CA TYR A 110 1.83 15.78 0.23
C TYR A 110 2.78 15.93 -0.98
N GLY A 111 2.46 15.33 -2.12
CA GLY A 111 3.33 15.32 -3.31
C GLY A 111 4.51 14.35 -3.18
N PHE A 112 4.37 13.28 -2.42
CA PHE A 112 5.38 12.23 -2.29
C PHE A 112 5.19 11.14 -3.33
N ASP A 113 6.29 10.55 -3.79
CA ASP A 113 6.26 9.30 -4.54
C ASP A 113 5.84 8.16 -3.61
N THR A 114 4.82 7.40 -4.02
CA THR A 114 4.24 6.33 -3.18
C THR A 114 5.17 5.14 -3.02
N ILE A 115 5.92 4.80 -4.07
CA ILE A 115 6.83 3.66 -4.08
C ILE A 115 8.02 3.96 -3.16
N GLU A 116 8.63 5.14 -3.34
CA GLU A 116 9.76 5.58 -2.52
C GLU A 116 9.37 5.71 -1.04
N MET A 117 8.19 6.31 -0.75
CA MET A 117 7.72 6.43 0.61
C MET A 117 7.48 5.04 1.26
N GLY A 118 6.91 4.09 0.53
CA GLY A 118 6.78 2.71 1.01
C GLY A 118 8.13 2.06 1.32
N ASN A 119 9.17 2.33 0.51
CA ASN A 119 10.52 1.87 0.78
C ASN A 119 11.13 2.54 2.01
N VAL A 120 10.96 3.84 2.19
CA VAL A 120 11.40 4.56 3.40
C VAL A 120 10.76 3.97 4.65
N VAL A 121 9.44 3.75 4.63
CA VAL A 121 8.70 3.14 5.75
C VAL A 121 9.21 1.74 6.05
N SER A 122 9.40 0.89 5.04
CA SER A 122 9.88 -0.50 5.24
C SER A 122 11.31 -0.56 5.79
N VAL A 123 12.19 0.34 5.35
CA VAL A 123 13.55 0.48 5.91
C VAL A 123 13.48 0.90 7.38
N TYR A 124 12.60 1.85 7.73
CA TYR A 124 12.42 2.26 9.13
C TYR A 124 11.87 1.12 9.99
N GLN A 125 10.87 0.35 9.49
CA GLN A 125 10.37 -0.84 10.18
C GLN A 125 11.48 -1.88 10.42
N GLU A 126 12.34 -2.11 9.44
CA GLU A 126 13.49 -3.01 9.61
C GLU A 126 14.50 -2.46 10.62
N ALA A 127 14.75 -1.15 10.62
CA ALA A 127 15.61 -0.50 11.63
C ALA A 127 15.02 -0.66 13.04
N CYS A 128 13.71 -0.49 13.21
CA CYS A 128 13.02 -0.77 14.47
C CYS A 128 13.19 -2.24 14.90
N GLN A 129 12.93 -3.17 13.99
CA GLN A 129 13.07 -4.61 14.24
C GLN A 129 14.48 -5.00 14.70
N LYS A 130 15.50 -4.37 14.11
CA LYS A 130 16.92 -4.62 14.42
C LYS A 130 17.47 -3.79 15.58
N GLY A 131 16.69 -2.92 16.17
CA GLY A 131 17.11 -2.04 17.27
C GLY A 131 18.00 -0.87 16.85
N TYR A 132 17.97 -0.48 15.57
CA TYR A 132 18.78 0.64 15.05
C TYR A 132 18.01 1.98 15.05
N ALA A 133 16.74 2.00 15.38
CA ALA A 133 15.89 3.18 15.31
C ALA A 133 15.92 4.08 16.58
N ASN A 134 16.96 4.01 17.41
CA ASN A 134 17.17 4.88 18.59
C ASN A 134 15.92 5.05 19.48
N GLY A 135 15.21 3.94 19.76
CA GLY A 135 13.97 3.95 20.56
C GLY A 135 12.70 4.15 19.74
N GLY A 136 12.78 4.31 18.42
CA GLY A 136 11.63 4.24 17.54
C GLY A 136 11.01 2.85 17.54
N SER A 137 9.71 2.80 17.34
CA SER A 137 8.96 1.54 17.27
C SER A 137 7.91 1.65 16.17
N LEU A 138 8.02 0.79 15.17
CA LEU A 138 7.00 0.60 14.14
C LEU A 138 7.02 -0.87 13.72
N GLU A 139 6.00 -1.59 14.09
CA GLU A 139 5.87 -3.01 13.78
C GLU A 139 5.49 -3.24 12.31
N TRP A 140 5.87 -4.43 11.79
CA TRP A 140 5.40 -4.85 10.47
C TRP A 140 3.88 -4.95 10.44
N GLY A 141 3.24 -4.30 9.46
CA GLY A 141 1.80 -4.35 9.28
C GLY A 141 1.00 -3.37 10.16
N ASP A 142 1.65 -2.52 10.93
CA ASP A 142 0.99 -1.46 11.70
C ASP A 142 0.56 -0.30 10.79
N GLY A 143 -0.63 -0.43 10.17
CA GLY A 143 -1.16 0.55 9.23
C GLY A 143 -1.35 1.94 9.82
N GLU A 144 -1.86 2.05 11.04
CA GLU A 144 -2.04 3.34 11.73
C GLU A 144 -0.70 3.99 12.06
N GLY A 145 0.27 3.19 12.53
CA GLY A 145 1.63 3.66 12.80
C GLY A 145 2.34 4.15 11.53
N MET A 146 2.15 3.46 10.40
CA MET A 146 2.67 3.91 9.10
C MET A 146 2.05 5.24 8.66
N VAL A 147 0.74 5.41 8.81
CA VAL A 147 0.03 6.67 8.51
C VAL A 147 0.59 7.82 9.37
N ALA A 148 0.79 7.58 10.66
CA ALA A 148 1.37 8.57 11.57
C ALA A 148 2.83 8.92 11.20
N LEU A 149 3.64 7.93 10.78
CA LEU A 149 5.01 8.16 10.33
C LEU A 149 5.07 9.03 9.07
N VAL A 150 4.20 8.78 8.09
CA VAL A 150 4.14 9.59 6.85
C VAL A 150 3.78 11.05 7.18
N ASP A 151 2.88 11.30 8.12
CA ASP A 151 2.57 12.64 8.61
C ASP A 151 3.79 13.31 9.26
N GLN A 152 4.53 12.59 10.11
CA GLN A 152 5.75 13.09 10.74
C GLN A 152 6.81 13.47 9.69
N ILE A 153 6.99 12.63 8.66
CA ILE A 153 7.91 12.91 7.55
C ILE A 153 7.48 14.19 6.81
N ALA A 154 6.19 14.34 6.50
CA ALA A 154 5.66 15.51 5.81
C ALA A 154 5.83 16.80 6.62
N GLN A 155 5.68 16.73 7.93
CA GLN A 155 5.82 17.88 8.84
C GLN A 155 7.28 18.10 9.30
N ARG A 156 8.19 17.18 9.00
CA ARG A 156 9.58 17.17 9.51
C ARG A 156 9.62 17.22 11.04
N GLU A 157 8.90 16.30 11.65
CA GLU A 157 8.76 16.18 13.10
C GLU A 157 9.22 14.81 13.59
N GLY A 158 9.82 14.78 14.80
CA GLY A 158 10.23 13.53 15.44
C GLY A 158 11.22 12.74 14.57
N VAL A 159 10.86 11.50 14.24
CA VAL A 159 11.69 10.63 13.36
C VAL A 159 11.59 11.02 11.89
N GLY A 160 10.71 11.93 11.54
CA GLY A 160 10.54 12.45 10.18
C GLY A 160 11.47 13.62 9.82
N ASP A 161 12.25 14.14 10.77
CA ASP A 161 13.18 15.28 10.55
C ASP A 161 14.58 14.84 10.09
#